data_a6f85b8fe771ee0c0cdf917e71385f31
#
_entry.id   a6f85b8fe771ee0c0cdf917e71385f31
#
_cell.length_a   1.000
_cell.length_b   1.000
_cell.length_c   1.000
_cell.angle_alpha   90.00
_cell.angle_beta   90.00
_cell.angle_gamma   90.00
#
_symmetry.space_group_name_H-M   'P 1'
#
loop_
_entity.id
_entity.type
_entity.pdbx_description
1 polymer ?
#
loop_
_entity_poly.entity_id
_entity_poly.type
_entity_poly.pdbx_seq_one_letter_code
_entity_poly.pdbx_strand_id
1 'polypeptide(L)'
;MSICAIWGAPQTGKTTLAVNLAYAVSRGDQSVCLISPVAYSELSAILGVKIPEENSLSAALRGAPLQRTVFKVDELFYVLAAPSAASAPDCDYSGEQVKTLLELARMTFDVVLVDCLSETNDLFSAWALNRADKVLLCAGGHVSGVLWHRANKKALQAAQDKTLYVGSEIIPGLDYAAMYELLKCTPEIKIPYIREAPLFQNERRFLFGLSGKKGRAYAGAINKLCEVITT
;
A
#
# COMPACT_ATOMS: atom_id res chain seq x y z
N MET A 1 -7.52 -1.26 -15.97
CA MET A 1 -7.22 -0.17 -15.02
C MET A 1 -7.93 -0.46 -13.71
N SER A 2 -7.17 -0.60 -12.62
CA SER A 2 -7.73 -1.03 -11.33
C SER A 2 -7.22 -0.17 -10.18
N ILE A 3 -8.03 0.00 -9.11
CA ILE A 3 -7.61 0.58 -7.84
C ILE A 3 -7.54 -0.55 -6.82
N CYS A 4 -6.39 -0.69 -6.17
CA CYS A 4 -6.19 -1.63 -5.08
C CYS A 4 -5.80 -0.87 -3.81
N ALA A 5 -6.61 -1.01 -2.76
CA ALA A 5 -6.31 -0.46 -1.44
C ALA A 5 -5.55 -1.51 -0.61
N ILE A 6 -4.44 -1.10 -0.01
CA ILE A 6 -3.66 -1.92 0.92
C ILE A 6 -3.96 -1.41 2.33
N TRP A 7 -4.60 -2.23 3.15
CA TRP A 7 -5.11 -1.82 4.46
C TRP A 7 -4.80 -2.84 5.54
N GLY A 8 -4.92 -2.46 6.81
CA GLY A 8 -4.66 -3.36 7.94
C GLY A 8 -4.19 -2.61 9.18
N ALA A 9 -3.93 -3.37 10.23
CA ALA A 9 -3.44 -2.83 11.51
C ALA A 9 -2.09 -2.09 11.34
N PRO A 10 -1.72 -1.20 12.26
CA PRO A 10 -0.39 -0.63 12.31
C PRO A 10 0.69 -1.72 12.34
N GLN A 11 1.84 -1.45 11.75
CA GLN A 11 3.01 -2.34 11.78
C GLN A 11 2.80 -3.73 11.15
N THR A 12 1.86 -3.86 10.21
CA THR A 12 1.68 -5.09 9.42
C THR A 12 2.51 -5.11 8.13
N GLY A 13 3.37 -4.13 7.91
CA GLY A 13 4.24 -4.06 6.72
C GLY A 13 3.53 -3.60 5.44
N LYS A 14 2.38 -2.89 5.56
CA LYS A 14 1.62 -2.35 4.43
C LYS A 14 2.47 -1.57 3.44
N THR A 15 3.18 -0.55 3.91
CA THR A 15 4.04 0.31 3.07
C THR A 15 5.14 -0.50 2.36
N THR A 16 5.78 -1.43 3.07
CA THR A 16 6.78 -2.33 2.46
C THR A 16 6.16 -3.20 1.38
N LEU A 17 4.97 -3.75 1.63
CA LEU A 17 4.20 -4.51 0.65
C LEU A 17 3.85 -3.65 -0.55
N ALA A 18 3.29 -2.46 -0.32
CA ALA A 18 2.86 -1.52 -1.36
C ALA A 18 4.00 -1.14 -2.31
N VAL A 19 5.16 -0.80 -1.75
CA VAL A 19 6.37 -0.45 -2.54
C VAL A 19 6.86 -1.63 -3.39
N ASN A 20 6.95 -2.83 -2.81
CA ASN A 20 7.43 -4.01 -3.54
C ASN A 20 6.41 -4.49 -4.59
N LEU A 21 5.12 -4.35 -4.30
CA LEU A 21 4.05 -4.65 -5.25
C LEU A 21 4.05 -3.66 -6.42
N ALA A 22 4.18 -2.36 -6.15
CA ALA A 22 4.31 -1.34 -7.19
C ALA A 22 5.52 -1.60 -8.09
N TYR A 23 6.67 -1.91 -7.49
CA TYR A 23 7.86 -2.26 -8.24
C TYR A 23 7.64 -3.50 -9.11
N ALA A 24 7.02 -4.57 -8.57
CA ALA A 24 6.77 -5.79 -9.34
C ALA A 24 5.79 -5.55 -10.50
N VAL A 25 4.73 -4.78 -10.31
CA VAL A 25 3.78 -4.39 -11.37
C VAL A 25 4.49 -3.64 -12.48
N SER A 26 5.34 -2.66 -12.15
CA SER A 26 6.09 -1.88 -13.15
C SER A 26 7.08 -2.72 -13.96
N ARG A 27 7.60 -3.83 -13.38
CA ARG A 27 8.48 -4.77 -14.11
C ARG A 27 7.70 -5.74 -15.01
N GLY A 28 6.38 -5.81 -14.86
CA GLY A 28 5.46 -6.54 -15.72
C GLY A 28 4.83 -5.67 -16.82
N ASP A 29 5.52 -4.60 -17.24
CA ASP A 29 5.13 -3.68 -18.33
C ASP A 29 3.77 -2.98 -18.09
N GLN A 30 3.37 -2.77 -16.83
CA GLN A 30 2.18 -2.02 -16.46
C GLN A 30 2.54 -0.74 -15.70
N SER A 31 1.92 0.36 -16.07
CA SER A 31 2.07 1.63 -15.37
C SER A 31 1.38 1.57 -14.00
N VAL A 32 2.09 1.94 -12.94
CA VAL A 32 1.56 1.92 -11.58
C VAL A 32 1.76 3.25 -10.87
N CYS A 33 0.72 3.71 -10.19
CA CYS A 33 0.79 4.85 -9.28
C CYS A 33 0.57 4.37 -7.84
N LEU A 34 1.58 4.53 -6.99
CA LEU A 34 1.46 4.29 -5.55
C LEU A 34 1.09 5.60 -4.86
N ILE A 35 -0.10 5.65 -4.27
CA ILE A 35 -0.60 6.80 -3.49
C ILE A 35 -0.44 6.48 -2.01
N SER A 36 0.22 7.39 -1.27
CA SER A 36 0.37 7.28 0.18
C SER A 36 -0.13 8.55 0.87
N PRO A 37 -1.28 8.50 1.58
CA PRO A 37 -1.83 9.64 2.30
C PRO A 37 -1.18 9.88 3.65
N VAL A 38 -0.09 9.19 3.97
CA VAL A 38 0.64 9.34 5.22
C VAL A 38 1.27 10.73 5.32
N ALA A 39 1.08 11.40 6.44
CA ALA A 39 1.51 12.79 6.64
C ALA A 39 3.03 12.99 6.46
N TYR A 40 3.81 12.02 6.88
CA TYR A 40 5.28 12.02 6.68
C TYR A 40 5.61 10.84 5.77
N SER A 41 5.75 11.10 4.48
CA SER A 41 5.97 10.04 3.52
C SER A 41 7.32 9.33 3.76
N GLU A 42 7.26 8.10 4.24
CA GLU A 42 8.41 7.21 4.29
C GLU A 42 8.88 6.81 2.89
N LEU A 43 8.03 7.00 1.86
CA LEU A 43 8.32 6.58 0.49
C LEU A 43 9.57 7.25 -0.05
N SER A 44 9.80 8.54 0.25
CA SER A 44 11.03 9.23 -0.19
C SER A 44 12.28 8.60 0.40
N ALA A 45 12.25 8.14 1.65
CA ALA A 45 13.36 7.46 2.30
C ALA A 45 13.54 6.03 1.76
N ILE A 46 12.46 5.25 1.66
CA ILE A 46 12.47 3.86 1.17
C ILE A 46 12.95 3.79 -0.29
N LEU A 47 12.47 4.70 -1.12
CA LEU A 47 12.80 4.75 -2.56
C LEU A 47 14.10 5.49 -2.84
N GLY A 48 14.62 6.24 -1.87
CA GLY A 48 15.81 7.04 -2.04
C GLY A 48 15.64 8.23 -2.99
N VAL A 49 14.43 8.76 -3.07
CA VAL A 49 14.08 9.87 -3.95
C VAL A 49 13.77 11.13 -3.15
N LYS A 50 13.89 12.29 -3.80
CA LYS A 50 13.46 13.56 -3.24
C LYS A 50 12.21 14.03 -3.97
N ILE A 51 11.05 13.91 -3.32
CA ILE A 51 9.76 14.33 -3.87
C ILE A 51 9.61 15.85 -3.65
N PRO A 52 9.54 16.66 -4.72
CA PRO A 52 9.33 18.10 -4.62
C PRO A 52 7.89 18.41 -4.18
N GLU A 53 7.64 19.63 -3.72
CA GLU A 53 6.31 20.06 -3.28
C GLU A 53 5.30 20.09 -4.43
N GLU A 54 5.71 20.52 -5.60
CA GLU A 54 4.90 20.53 -6.83
C GLU A 54 4.52 19.13 -7.32
N ASN A 55 5.31 18.10 -7.00
CA ASN A 55 5.05 16.70 -7.33
C ASN A 55 4.53 15.93 -6.10
N SER A 56 3.51 16.43 -5.43
CA SER A 56 3.04 15.87 -4.16
C SER A 56 1.53 15.67 -4.11
N LEU A 57 1.10 14.86 -3.14
CA LEU A 57 -0.33 14.66 -2.85
C LEU A 57 -1.03 15.98 -2.50
N SER A 58 -0.37 16.86 -1.74
CA SER A 58 -0.91 18.19 -1.43
C SER A 58 -1.18 19.03 -2.68
N ALA A 59 -0.25 19.02 -3.64
CA ALA A 59 -0.44 19.73 -4.91
C ALA A 59 -1.62 19.16 -5.71
N ALA A 60 -1.78 17.83 -5.75
CA ALA A 60 -2.89 17.18 -6.41
C ALA A 60 -4.24 17.51 -5.75
N LEU A 61 -4.31 17.49 -4.42
CA LEU A 61 -5.52 17.83 -3.66
C LEU A 61 -5.89 19.32 -3.77
N ARG A 62 -4.92 20.21 -3.99
CA ARG A 62 -5.15 21.62 -4.32
C ARG A 62 -5.64 21.84 -5.78
N GLY A 63 -5.81 20.78 -6.57
CA GLY A 63 -6.35 20.82 -7.93
C GLY A 63 -5.31 20.98 -9.03
N ALA A 64 -4.04 20.82 -8.75
CA ALA A 64 -3.02 20.78 -9.81
C ALA A 64 -3.21 19.51 -10.68
N PRO A 65 -2.93 19.59 -12.01
CA PRO A 65 -3.09 18.45 -12.91
C PRO A 65 -2.30 17.23 -12.47
N LEU A 66 -2.94 16.04 -12.44
CA LEU A 66 -2.32 14.80 -11.96
C LEU A 66 -0.96 14.52 -12.60
N GLN A 67 -0.84 14.72 -13.92
CA GLN A 67 0.39 14.47 -14.68
C GLN A 67 1.57 15.34 -14.22
N ARG A 68 1.30 16.46 -13.54
CA ARG A 68 2.31 17.38 -12.99
C ARG A 68 2.59 17.10 -11.51
N THR A 69 1.71 16.36 -10.83
CA THR A 69 1.81 16.13 -9.39
C THR A 69 2.35 14.76 -9.03
N VAL A 70 2.27 13.80 -9.93
CA VAL A 70 2.91 12.49 -9.73
C VAL A 70 4.42 12.59 -9.90
N PHE A 71 5.15 11.95 -8.99
CA PHE A 71 6.59 11.83 -9.07
C PHE A 71 6.98 10.52 -9.74
N LYS A 72 7.79 10.58 -10.80
CA LYS A 72 8.27 9.40 -11.52
C LYS A 72 9.47 8.80 -10.79
N VAL A 73 9.33 7.57 -10.31
CA VAL A 73 10.39 6.81 -9.62
C VAL A 73 11.22 6.00 -10.62
N ASP A 74 10.54 5.33 -11.55
CA ASP A 74 11.13 4.52 -12.62
C ASP A 74 10.25 4.62 -13.87
N GLU A 75 10.58 3.92 -14.95
CA GLU A 75 9.91 4.06 -16.25
C GLU A 75 8.39 3.96 -16.19
N LEU A 76 7.86 2.98 -15.45
CA LEU A 76 6.42 2.75 -15.27
C LEU A 76 5.97 2.85 -13.79
N PHE A 77 6.85 3.28 -12.88
CA PHE A 77 6.55 3.43 -11.46
C PHE A 77 6.46 4.89 -11.05
N TYR A 78 5.30 5.30 -10.59
CA TYR A 78 4.98 6.65 -10.14
C TYR A 78 4.50 6.64 -8.69
N VAL A 79 4.77 7.73 -7.96
CA VAL A 79 4.27 7.93 -6.59
C VAL A 79 3.54 9.25 -6.46
N LEU A 80 2.56 9.26 -5.58
CA LEU A 80 1.84 10.44 -5.13
C LEU A 80 1.77 10.42 -3.61
N ALA A 81 2.61 11.20 -2.95
CA ALA A 81 2.83 11.15 -1.51
C ALA A 81 3.17 12.53 -0.95
N ALA A 82 3.45 12.61 0.34
CA ALA A 82 3.97 13.83 0.96
C ALA A 82 5.31 14.25 0.32
N PRO A 83 5.58 15.54 0.19
CA PRO A 83 6.88 16.02 -0.23
C PRO A 83 7.94 15.66 0.81
N SER A 84 9.21 15.53 0.38
CA SER A 84 10.29 15.07 1.27
C SER A 84 10.63 16.06 2.38
N ALA A 85 10.29 17.34 2.24
CA ALA A 85 10.64 18.41 3.15
C ALA A 85 9.47 18.93 3.99
N ALA A 86 8.26 18.40 3.79
CA ALA A 86 7.05 18.87 4.48
C ALA A 86 6.08 17.71 4.76
N SER A 87 5.13 17.93 5.66
CA SER A 87 4.01 17.03 5.87
C SER A 87 2.93 17.23 4.82
N ALA A 88 2.13 16.19 4.57
CA ALA A 88 0.97 16.26 3.68
C ALA A 88 -0.18 15.39 4.23
N PRO A 89 -1.41 15.68 3.83
CA PRO A 89 -1.78 16.91 3.12
C PRO A 89 -1.64 18.13 4.03
N ASP A 90 -1.13 19.24 3.47
CA ASP A 90 -0.97 20.53 4.15
C ASP A 90 -2.12 21.49 3.88
N CYS A 91 -3.23 20.97 3.39
CA CYS A 91 -4.44 21.70 3.06
C CYS A 91 -5.67 20.91 3.48
N ASP A 92 -6.76 21.62 3.74
CA ASP A 92 -8.08 21.01 3.87
C ASP A 92 -8.52 20.46 2.50
N TYR A 93 -9.12 19.29 2.51
CA TYR A 93 -9.67 18.66 1.31
C TYR A 93 -10.97 17.93 1.60
N SER A 94 -11.80 17.83 0.60
CA SER A 94 -13.11 17.18 0.65
C SER A 94 -13.05 15.75 0.10
N GLY A 95 -14.07 14.96 0.44
CA GLY A 95 -14.25 13.63 -0.15
C GLY A 95 -14.39 13.66 -1.68
N GLU A 96 -15.00 14.71 -2.25
CA GLU A 96 -15.11 14.85 -3.71
C GLU A 96 -13.77 15.09 -4.39
N GLN A 97 -12.85 15.81 -3.75
CA GLN A 97 -11.49 15.97 -4.27
C GLN A 97 -10.73 14.64 -4.26
N VAL A 98 -10.83 13.85 -3.18
CA VAL A 98 -10.23 12.52 -3.11
C VAL A 98 -10.81 11.59 -4.17
N LYS A 99 -12.14 11.56 -4.29
CA LYS A 99 -12.84 10.77 -5.31
C LYS A 99 -12.37 11.12 -6.72
N THR A 100 -12.36 12.42 -7.05
CA THR A 100 -11.91 12.91 -8.35
C THR A 100 -10.45 12.52 -8.62
N LEU A 101 -9.57 12.66 -7.63
CA LEU A 101 -8.17 12.28 -7.75
C LEU A 101 -8.01 10.77 -8.03
N LEU A 102 -8.73 9.92 -7.29
CA LEU A 102 -8.69 8.47 -7.49
C LEU A 102 -9.20 8.07 -8.89
N GLU A 103 -10.28 8.70 -9.37
CA GLU A 103 -10.81 8.44 -10.72
C GLU A 103 -9.82 8.91 -11.81
N LEU A 104 -9.21 10.07 -11.65
CA LEU A 104 -8.17 10.55 -12.57
C LEU A 104 -6.94 9.61 -12.58
N ALA A 105 -6.51 9.15 -11.41
CA ALA A 105 -5.42 8.20 -11.31
C ALA A 105 -5.77 6.87 -12.02
N ARG A 106 -7.00 6.36 -11.80
CA ARG A 106 -7.51 5.16 -12.48
C ARG A 106 -7.51 5.30 -14.00
N MET A 107 -7.88 6.47 -14.52
CA MET A 107 -7.89 6.73 -15.97
C MET A 107 -6.48 6.89 -16.57
N THR A 108 -5.48 7.15 -15.73
CA THR A 108 -4.11 7.47 -16.17
C THR A 108 -3.17 6.27 -16.09
N PHE A 109 -3.35 5.40 -15.09
CA PHE A 109 -2.46 4.28 -14.80
C PHE A 109 -3.19 2.93 -14.94
N ASP A 110 -2.45 1.89 -15.32
CA ASP A 110 -3.00 0.53 -15.39
C ASP A 110 -3.40 0.03 -14.00
N VAL A 111 -2.57 0.35 -12.99
CA VAL A 111 -2.80 -0.02 -11.59
C VAL A 111 -2.58 1.19 -10.68
N VAL A 112 -3.53 1.44 -9.79
CA VAL A 112 -3.40 2.41 -8.70
C VAL A 112 -3.36 1.64 -7.39
N LEU A 113 -2.28 1.78 -6.64
CA LEU A 113 -2.14 1.23 -5.30
C LEU A 113 -2.31 2.35 -4.28
N VAL A 114 -3.12 2.14 -3.24
CA VAL A 114 -3.26 3.10 -2.15
C VAL A 114 -2.80 2.45 -0.85
N ASP A 115 -1.71 2.97 -0.28
CA ASP A 115 -1.18 2.56 1.03
C ASP A 115 -1.99 3.24 2.13
N CYS A 116 -3.13 2.64 2.49
CA CYS A 116 -4.11 3.22 3.41
C CYS A 116 -3.59 3.31 4.84
N LEU A 117 -3.94 4.39 5.53
CA LEU A 117 -3.76 4.52 6.97
C LEU A 117 -4.55 3.42 7.70
N SER A 118 -4.08 3.07 8.88
CA SER A 118 -4.77 2.07 9.73
C SER A 118 -6.03 2.65 10.39
N GLU A 119 -6.12 3.96 10.48
CA GLU A 119 -7.22 4.70 11.07
C GLU A 119 -8.41 4.75 10.12
N THR A 120 -9.62 4.40 10.62
CA THR A 120 -10.84 4.41 9.81
C THR A 120 -11.48 5.79 9.66
N ASN A 121 -11.04 6.77 10.43
CA ASN A 121 -11.49 8.14 10.33
C ASN A 121 -10.66 8.99 9.35
N ASP A 122 -9.65 8.40 8.71
CA ASP A 122 -8.95 9.07 7.63
C ASP A 122 -9.80 9.11 6.36
N LEU A 123 -10.08 10.33 5.91
CA LEU A 123 -10.97 10.58 4.78
C LEU A 123 -10.42 9.98 3.48
N PHE A 124 -9.11 10.07 3.26
CA PHE A 124 -8.49 9.54 2.05
C PHE A 124 -8.58 8.01 1.99
N SER A 125 -8.20 7.33 3.07
CA SER A 125 -8.27 5.88 3.17
C SER A 125 -9.71 5.38 3.08
N ALA A 126 -10.67 6.08 3.69
CA ALA A 126 -12.09 5.73 3.59
C ALA A 126 -12.59 5.76 2.13
N TRP A 127 -12.22 6.79 1.36
CA TRP A 127 -12.56 6.87 -0.06
C TRP A 127 -11.80 5.84 -0.90
N ALA A 128 -10.52 5.60 -0.61
CA ALA A 128 -9.76 4.56 -1.28
C ALA A 128 -10.38 3.17 -1.07
N LEU A 129 -10.74 2.83 0.16
CA LEU A 129 -11.46 1.58 0.48
C LEU A 129 -12.82 1.50 -0.24
N ASN A 130 -13.54 2.59 -0.35
CA ASN A 130 -14.82 2.63 -1.06
C ASN A 130 -14.65 2.39 -2.57
N ARG A 131 -13.66 3.07 -3.20
CA ARG A 131 -13.43 3.07 -4.64
C ARG A 131 -12.59 1.92 -5.15
N ALA A 132 -11.88 1.21 -4.28
CA ALA A 132 -11.05 0.09 -4.67
C ALA A 132 -11.85 -1.04 -5.32
N ASP A 133 -11.30 -1.64 -6.35
CA ASP A 133 -11.78 -2.88 -6.97
C ASP A 133 -11.36 -4.09 -6.12
N LYS A 134 -10.19 -3.99 -5.48
CA LYS A 134 -9.64 -4.97 -4.53
C LYS A 134 -9.10 -4.29 -3.28
N VAL A 135 -9.26 -4.96 -2.15
CA VAL A 135 -8.66 -4.57 -0.87
C VAL A 135 -7.73 -5.67 -0.41
N LEU A 136 -6.44 -5.40 -0.34
CA LEU A 136 -5.47 -6.29 0.28
C LEU A 136 -5.41 -5.99 1.78
N LEU A 137 -6.05 -6.84 2.58
CA LEU A 137 -6.10 -6.68 4.02
C LEU A 137 -4.94 -7.43 4.67
N CYS A 138 -3.93 -6.69 5.14
CA CYS A 138 -2.78 -7.25 5.84
C CYS A 138 -3.18 -7.75 7.23
N ALA A 139 -3.29 -9.06 7.37
CA ALA A 139 -3.56 -9.75 8.63
C ALA A 139 -2.25 -10.28 9.21
N GLY A 140 -1.93 -9.88 10.43
CA GLY A 140 -0.66 -10.25 11.06
C GLY A 140 -0.09 -9.11 11.89
N GLY A 141 1.24 -9.02 11.93
CA GLY A 141 1.92 -8.04 12.75
C GLY A 141 1.83 -8.38 14.23
N HIS A 142 1.65 -7.39 15.08
CA HIS A 142 1.57 -7.56 16.53
C HIS A 142 0.21 -8.11 16.99
N VAL A 143 0.18 -8.63 18.24
CA VAL A 143 -1.07 -9.09 18.90
C VAL A 143 -2.15 -7.99 18.92
N SER A 144 -1.76 -6.72 19.00
CA SER A 144 -2.66 -5.56 18.88
C SER A 144 -3.44 -5.53 17.56
N GLY A 145 -2.96 -6.19 16.51
CA GLY A 145 -3.69 -6.35 15.25
C GLY A 145 -5.04 -7.05 15.42
N VAL A 146 -5.16 -7.97 16.38
CA VAL A 146 -6.44 -8.62 16.72
C VAL A 146 -7.44 -7.60 17.27
N LEU A 147 -6.98 -6.70 18.14
CA LEU A 147 -7.82 -5.64 18.71
C LEU A 147 -8.24 -4.63 17.63
N TRP A 148 -7.32 -4.26 16.77
CA TRP A 148 -7.60 -3.40 15.61
C TRP A 148 -8.68 -4.02 14.71
N HIS A 149 -8.54 -5.29 14.36
CA HIS A 149 -9.50 -6.01 13.53
C HIS A 149 -10.90 -6.04 14.14
N ARG A 150 -10.98 -6.29 15.46
CA ARG A 150 -12.25 -6.26 16.21
C ARG A 150 -12.88 -4.87 16.22
N ALA A 151 -12.07 -3.82 16.45
CA ALA A 151 -12.52 -2.44 16.47
C ALA A 151 -13.05 -1.99 15.08
N ASN A 152 -12.46 -2.49 14.00
CA ASN A 152 -12.80 -2.11 12.63
C ASN A 152 -13.79 -3.07 11.94
N LYS A 153 -14.46 -3.95 12.69
CA LYS A 153 -15.34 -5.00 12.17
C LYS A 153 -16.38 -4.47 11.16
N LYS A 154 -16.99 -3.31 11.41
CA LYS A 154 -18.00 -2.71 10.52
C LYS A 154 -17.40 -2.33 9.17
N ALA A 155 -16.25 -1.67 9.17
CA ALA A 155 -15.55 -1.27 7.94
C ALA A 155 -15.07 -2.50 7.14
N LEU A 156 -14.58 -3.53 7.83
CA LEU A 156 -14.19 -4.82 7.24
C LEU A 156 -15.37 -5.51 6.56
N GLN A 157 -16.54 -5.54 7.21
CA GLN A 157 -17.76 -6.10 6.63
C GLN A 157 -18.22 -5.31 5.40
N ALA A 158 -18.11 -3.99 5.40
CA ALA A 158 -18.48 -3.16 4.25
C ALA A 158 -17.60 -3.39 3.02
N ALA A 159 -16.36 -3.85 3.21
CA ALA A 159 -15.41 -4.14 2.13
C ALA A 159 -15.29 -5.65 1.83
N GLN A 160 -16.09 -6.51 2.46
CA GLN A 160 -15.90 -7.97 2.47
C GLN A 160 -15.79 -8.58 1.07
N ASP A 161 -16.67 -8.20 0.15
CA ASP A 161 -16.79 -8.83 -1.18
C ASP A 161 -15.57 -8.58 -2.09
N LYS A 162 -14.75 -7.60 -1.76
CA LYS A 162 -13.54 -7.23 -2.52
C LYS A 162 -12.25 -7.39 -1.72
N THR A 163 -12.34 -7.95 -0.50
CA THR A 163 -11.19 -8.11 0.39
C THR A 163 -10.52 -9.46 0.22
N LEU A 164 -9.21 -9.42 -0.05
CA LEU A 164 -8.31 -10.54 0.02
C LEU A 164 -7.44 -10.40 1.28
N TYR A 165 -7.44 -11.43 2.13
CA TYR A 165 -6.57 -11.46 3.30
C TYR A 165 -5.15 -11.84 2.89
N VAL A 166 -4.19 -10.96 3.24
CA VAL A 166 -2.76 -11.18 3.07
C VAL A 166 -2.14 -11.46 4.44
N GLY A 167 -1.60 -12.64 4.62
CA GLY A 167 -0.94 -13.02 5.87
C GLY A 167 0.42 -12.34 5.99
N SER A 168 0.56 -11.36 6.87
CA SER A 168 1.80 -10.64 7.11
C SER A 168 2.62 -11.35 8.20
N GLU A 169 3.33 -12.41 7.83
CA GLU A 169 4.15 -13.22 8.75
C GLU A 169 5.54 -12.59 8.94
N ILE A 170 5.57 -11.31 9.35
CA ILE A 170 6.79 -10.48 9.39
C ILE A 170 7.47 -10.44 10.77
N ILE A 171 6.87 -11.02 11.80
CA ILE A 171 7.45 -11.07 13.16
C ILE A 171 7.88 -12.51 13.46
N PRO A 172 9.16 -12.77 13.72
CA PRO A 172 9.62 -14.11 14.04
C PRO A 172 9.09 -14.60 15.39
N GLY A 173 8.72 -15.88 15.45
CA GLY A 173 8.28 -16.53 16.69
C GLY A 173 6.81 -16.26 17.09
N LEU A 174 6.07 -15.50 16.32
CA LEU A 174 4.63 -15.32 16.54
C LEU A 174 3.87 -16.54 16.01
N ASP A 175 2.88 -17.02 16.78
CA ASP A 175 1.97 -18.07 16.32
C ASP A 175 0.89 -17.46 15.39
N TYR A 176 1.19 -17.44 14.11
CA TYR A 176 0.28 -16.91 13.10
C TYR A 176 -0.96 -17.79 12.89
N ALA A 177 -0.87 -19.10 13.14
CA ALA A 177 -2.00 -19.99 13.01
C ALA A 177 -3.08 -19.64 14.05
N ALA A 178 -2.69 -19.51 15.32
CA ALA A 178 -3.57 -19.06 16.38
C ALA A 178 -4.11 -17.65 16.13
N MET A 179 -3.29 -16.74 15.58
CA MET A 179 -3.74 -15.39 15.24
C MET A 179 -4.84 -15.42 14.16
N TYR A 180 -4.65 -16.16 13.08
CA TYR A 180 -5.64 -16.25 12.00
C TYR A 180 -6.95 -16.90 12.47
N GLU A 181 -6.88 -17.86 13.38
CA GLU A 181 -8.06 -18.43 14.03
C GLU A 181 -8.82 -17.38 14.84
N LEU A 182 -8.12 -16.58 15.66
CA LEU A 182 -8.70 -15.47 16.41
C LEU A 182 -9.32 -14.39 15.52
N LEU A 183 -8.72 -14.11 14.39
CA LEU A 183 -9.22 -13.17 13.37
C LEU A 183 -10.35 -13.76 12.53
N LYS A 184 -10.56 -15.08 12.60
CA LYS A 184 -11.48 -15.83 11.72
C LYS A 184 -11.23 -15.55 10.24
N CYS A 185 -9.97 -15.51 9.85
CA CYS A 185 -9.55 -15.30 8.47
C CYS A 185 -8.61 -16.42 8.02
N THR A 186 -8.64 -16.70 6.73
CA THR A 186 -7.69 -17.63 6.08
C THR A 186 -6.96 -16.84 5.01
N PRO A 187 -5.73 -16.38 5.26
CA PRO A 187 -4.96 -15.67 4.25
C PRO A 187 -4.65 -16.56 3.06
N GLU A 188 -5.02 -16.10 1.88
CA GLU A 188 -4.76 -16.81 0.62
C GLU A 188 -3.29 -16.71 0.22
N ILE A 189 -2.68 -15.59 0.54
CA ILE A 189 -1.27 -15.32 0.24
C ILE A 189 -0.58 -14.87 1.53
N LYS A 190 0.60 -15.46 1.80
CA LYS A 190 1.38 -15.16 2.99
C LYS A 190 2.70 -14.51 2.62
N ILE A 191 2.99 -13.37 3.22
CA ILE A 191 4.26 -12.64 3.09
C ILE A 191 5.20 -13.15 4.17
N PRO A 192 6.30 -13.82 3.82
CA PRO A 192 7.19 -14.43 4.79
C PRO A 192 8.06 -13.40 5.50
N TYR A 193 8.53 -13.74 6.70
CA TYR A 193 9.54 -12.97 7.41
C TYR A 193 10.86 -12.95 6.62
N ILE A 194 11.33 -11.75 6.32
CA ILE A 194 12.63 -11.48 5.69
C ILE A 194 13.50 -10.72 6.70
N ARG A 195 14.52 -11.41 7.22
CA ARG A 195 15.45 -10.83 8.21
C ARG A 195 16.19 -9.60 7.65
N GLU A 196 16.48 -9.64 6.36
CA GLU A 196 17.22 -8.62 5.63
C GLU A 196 16.37 -7.38 5.26
N ALA A 197 15.07 -7.40 5.54
CA ALA A 197 14.16 -6.31 5.13
C ALA A 197 14.61 -4.92 5.59
N PRO A 198 15.04 -4.68 6.84
CA PRO A 198 15.52 -3.37 7.27
C PRO A 198 16.78 -2.93 6.51
N LEU A 199 17.68 -3.88 6.22
CA LEU A 199 18.90 -3.59 5.45
C LEU A 199 18.56 -3.17 4.02
N PHE A 200 17.66 -3.90 3.36
CA PHE A 200 17.21 -3.57 2.00
C PHE A 200 16.58 -2.19 1.94
N GLN A 201 15.73 -1.83 2.93
CA GLN A 201 15.15 -0.49 3.02
C GLN A 201 16.23 0.59 3.19
N ASN A 202 17.20 0.37 4.08
CA ASN A 202 18.31 1.31 4.29
C ASN A 202 19.18 1.48 3.04
N GLU A 203 19.35 0.41 2.26
CA GLU A 203 20.10 0.40 0.99
C GLU A 203 19.25 0.84 -0.20
N ARG A 204 17.97 1.21 0.01
CA ARG A 204 17.02 1.63 -1.03
C ARG A 204 16.82 0.54 -2.10
N ARG A 205 16.75 -0.71 -1.66
CA ARG A 205 16.59 -1.90 -2.49
C ARG A 205 15.24 -2.55 -2.26
N PHE A 206 14.66 -3.10 -3.32
CA PHE A 206 13.38 -3.80 -3.23
C PHE A 206 13.60 -5.25 -2.79
N LEU A 207 12.80 -5.71 -1.83
CA LEU A 207 12.81 -7.11 -1.37
C LEU A 207 12.43 -8.09 -2.50
N PHE A 208 11.67 -7.62 -3.48
CA PHE A 208 11.32 -8.40 -4.68
C PHE A 208 12.57 -8.93 -5.42
N GLY A 209 13.68 -8.21 -5.37
CA GLY A 209 14.97 -8.61 -5.94
C GLY A 209 15.86 -9.46 -5.02
N LEU A 210 15.39 -9.84 -3.84
CA LEU A 210 16.18 -10.64 -2.90
C LEU A 210 16.43 -12.06 -3.43
N SER A 211 17.69 -12.49 -3.45
CA SER A 211 18.10 -13.83 -3.86
C SER A 211 17.88 -14.90 -2.75
N GLY A 212 18.06 -16.16 -3.09
CA GLY A 212 17.95 -17.27 -2.16
C GLY A 212 16.50 -17.78 -1.96
N LYS A 213 16.33 -18.80 -1.08
CA LYS A 213 15.05 -19.48 -0.87
C LYS A 213 13.94 -18.53 -0.36
N LYS A 214 14.28 -17.70 0.62
CA LYS A 214 13.33 -16.74 1.21
C LYS A 214 12.96 -15.62 0.23
N GLY A 215 13.96 -15.12 -0.53
CA GLY A 215 13.68 -14.10 -1.56
C GLY A 215 12.76 -14.64 -2.65
N ARG A 216 12.99 -15.87 -3.13
CA ARG A 216 12.06 -16.51 -4.09
C ARG A 216 10.66 -16.71 -3.52
N ALA A 217 10.54 -17.08 -2.24
CA ALA A 217 9.22 -17.20 -1.59
C ALA A 217 8.50 -15.86 -1.50
N TYR A 218 9.24 -14.79 -1.15
CA TYR A 218 8.71 -13.41 -1.11
C TYR A 218 8.27 -12.96 -2.51
N ALA A 219 9.15 -13.08 -3.50
CA ALA A 219 8.84 -12.71 -4.89
C ALA A 219 7.64 -13.51 -5.44
N GLY A 220 7.55 -14.80 -5.11
CA GLY A 220 6.40 -15.62 -5.48
C GLY A 220 5.09 -15.16 -4.85
N ALA A 221 5.11 -14.70 -3.60
CA ALA A 221 3.93 -14.11 -2.95
C ALA A 221 3.53 -12.77 -3.62
N ILE A 222 4.51 -11.91 -3.92
CA ILE A 222 4.27 -10.64 -4.63
C ILE A 222 3.69 -10.89 -6.03
N ASN A 223 4.24 -11.84 -6.80
CA ASN A 223 3.73 -12.16 -8.14
C ASN A 223 2.26 -12.63 -8.11
N LYS A 224 1.89 -13.49 -7.14
CA LYS A 224 0.49 -13.89 -6.95
C LYS A 224 -0.42 -12.69 -6.64
N LEU A 225 0.06 -11.71 -5.84
CA LEU A 225 -0.68 -10.48 -5.60
C LEU A 225 -0.81 -9.63 -6.87
N CYS A 226 0.25 -9.54 -7.70
CA CYS A 226 0.16 -8.88 -9.00
C CYS A 226 -0.95 -9.49 -9.86
N GLU A 227 -1.01 -10.82 -9.99
CA GLU A 227 -2.06 -11.51 -10.73
C GLU A 227 -3.47 -11.14 -10.24
N VAL A 228 -3.67 -11.05 -8.91
CA VAL A 228 -4.97 -10.70 -8.31
C VAL A 228 -5.41 -9.28 -8.60
N ILE A 229 -4.47 -8.32 -8.59
CA ILE A 229 -4.81 -6.88 -8.71
C ILE A 229 -4.85 -6.39 -10.15
N THR A 230 -4.29 -7.15 -11.10
CA THR A 230 -4.26 -6.80 -12.53
C THR A 230 -5.36 -7.50 -13.34
N THR A 231 -6.12 -8.38 -12.70
CA THR A 231 -7.32 -9.04 -13.28
C THR A 231 -8.55 -8.18 -13.06
#